data_92ab53a8f5fb634c696f6e9105c7ee09
#
_entry.id   92ab53a8f5fb634c696f6e9105c7ee09
#
_cell.length_a   1.000
_cell.length_b   1.000
_cell.length_c   1.000
_cell.angle_alpha   90.00
_cell.angle_beta   90.00
_cell.angle_gamma   90.00
#
_symmetry.space_group_name_H-M   'P 1'
#
loop_
_entity.id
_entity.type
_entity.pdbx_description
1 polymer ?
#
loop_
_entity_poly.entity_id
_entity_poly.type
_entity_poly.pdbx_seq_one_letter_code
_entity_poly.pdbx_strand_id
1 'polypeptide(L)'
;MFQIEIRLVMSEEVIIRKYKNTDYVQLCEVHDEARMQELIVGNAVELYAPLEEAIYKEELFSETIYVAEVNSHVVGFIAFRKNELGYIYVLKEYQGKGIGGKLLDTAIPYLKRRAFLEVFPTNIRAKVVYSSRGFVEET
;
A
#
# COMPACT_ATOMS: atom_id res chain seq x y z
N MET A 1 -11.48 -49.24 -5.40
CA MET A 1 -11.50 -48.15 -4.38
C MET A 1 -10.67 -47.01 -4.86
N PHE A 2 -11.24 -45.80 -4.85
CA PHE A 2 -10.54 -44.57 -5.26
C PHE A 2 -10.17 -43.78 -4.05
N GLN A 3 -8.96 -43.21 -4.09
CA GLN A 3 -8.48 -42.31 -3.05
C GLN A 3 -8.67 -40.88 -3.56
N ILE A 4 -9.38 -40.05 -2.81
CA ILE A 4 -9.65 -38.66 -3.15
C ILE A 4 -8.92 -37.77 -2.17
N GLU A 5 -8.04 -36.93 -2.69
CA GLU A 5 -7.39 -35.90 -1.87
C GLU A 5 -8.33 -34.70 -1.76
N ILE A 6 -8.64 -34.33 -0.53
CA ILE A 6 -9.40 -33.13 -0.25
C ILE A 6 -8.41 -32.08 0.23
N ARG A 7 -8.22 -31.03 -0.58
CA ARG A 7 -7.40 -29.90 -0.23
C ARG A 7 -8.30 -28.73 0.13
N LEU A 8 -8.26 -28.32 1.37
CA LEU A 8 -8.97 -27.13 1.80
C LEU A 8 -8.16 -25.91 1.37
N VAL A 9 -8.64 -25.22 0.35
CA VAL A 9 -8.07 -23.94 -0.04
C VAL A 9 -8.76 -22.86 0.78
N MET A 10 -8.12 -22.44 1.83
CA MET A 10 -8.63 -21.34 2.64
C MET A 10 -8.16 -20.04 1.98
N SER A 11 -9.11 -19.13 1.75
CA SER A 11 -8.76 -17.78 1.30
C SER A 11 -7.95 -17.11 2.41
N GLU A 12 -6.82 -16.49 2.05
CA GLU A 12 -6.01 -15.76 2.99
C GLU A 12 -6.79 -14.59 3.56
N GLU A 13 -6.93 -14.55 4.88
CA GLU A 13 -7.58 -13.44 5.57
C GLU A 13 -6.64 -12.25 5.63
N VAL A 14 -7.13 -11.09 5.21
CA VAL A 14 -6.39 -9.82 5.28
C VAL A 14 -6.88 -9.05 6.49
N ILE A 15 -5.96 -8.72 7.38
CA ILE A 15 -6.25 -7.91 8.57
C ILE A 15 -5.64 -6.54 8.37
N ILE A 16 -6.47 -5.50 8.48
CA ILE A 16 -6.01 -4.11 8.44
C ILE A 16 -5.98 -3.60 9.88
N ARG A 17 -4.83 -3.14 10.33
CA ARG A 17 -4.64 -2.65 11.69
C ARG A 17 -3.62 -1.51 11.74
N LYS A 18 -3.60 -0.79 12.85
CA LYS A 18 -2.60 0.25 13.05
C LYS A 18 -1.18 -0.31 13.12
N TYR A 19 -0.25 0.45 12.57
CA TYR A 19 1.17 0.19 12.66
C TYR A 19 1.66 0.18 14.11
N LYS A 20 2.60 -0.71 14.41
CA LYS A 20 3.36 -0.74 15.67
C LYS A 20 4.85 -0.85 15.36
N ASN A 21 5.69 -0.44 16.32
CA ASN A 21 7.13 -0.42 16.11
C ASN A 21 7.72 -1.77 15.70
N THR A 22 7.10 -2.87 16.13
CA THR A 22 7.52 -4.22 15.74
C THR A 22 7.30 -4.52 14.25
N ASP A 23 6.55 -3.69 13.55
CA ASP A 23 6.31 -3.83 12.11
C ASP A 23 7.38 -3.16 11.25
N TYR A 24 8.30 -2.43 11.85
CA TYR A 24 9.26 -1.57 11.14
C TYR A 24 10.01 -2.29 10.02
N VAL A 25 10.61 -3.44 10.32
CA VAL A 25 11.41 -4.17 9.34
C VAL A 25 10.55 -4.62 8.15
N GLN A 26 9.37 -5.17 8.44
CA GLN A 26 8.47 -5.64 7.38
C GLN A 26 7.89 -4.48 6.57
N LEU A 27 7.59 -3.36 7.21
CA LEU A 27 7.12 -2.16 6.50
C LEU A 27 8.20 -1.66 5.54
N CYS A 28 9.46 -1.62 5.97
CA CYS A 28 10.57 -1.25 5.11
C CYS A 28 10.71 -2.18 3.90
N GLU A 29 10.53 -3.49 4.10
CA GLU A 29 10.55 -4.46 3.00
C GLU A 29 9.46 -4.19 1.98
N VAL A 30 8.24 -3.91 2.45
CA VAL A 30 7.12 -3.55 1.56
C VAL A 30 7.43 -2.27 0.79
N HIS A 31 7.89 -1.24 1.49
CA HIS A 31 8.25 0.03 0.86
C HIS A 31 9.30 -0.17 -0.23
N ASP A 32 10.38 -0.85 0.10
CA ASP A 32 11.54 -0.95 -0.79
C ASP A 32 11.17 -1.67 -2.09
N GLU A 33 10.45 -2.77 -1.99
CA GLU A 33 10.00 -3.51 -3.17
C GLU A 33 8.99 -2.71 -4.00
N ALA A 34 7.96 -2.19 -3.36
CA ALA A 34 6.87 -1.50 -4.05
C ALA A 34 7.32 -0.14 -4.60
N ARG A 35 8.21 0.56 -3.89
CA ARG A 35 8.76 1.82 -4.38
C ARG A 35 9.58 1.62 -5.64
N MET A 36 10.41 0.58 -5.69
CA MET A 36 11.18 0.26 -6.89
C MET A 36 10.23 -0.02 -8.06
N GLN A 37 9.20 -0.81 -7.84
CA GLN A 37 8.20 -1.10 -8.87
C GLN A 37 7.51 0.18 -9.38
N GLU A 38 7.13 1.06 -8.47
CA GLU A 38 6.52 2.36 -8.80
C GLU A 38 7.46 3.21 -9.66
N LEU A 39 8.73 3.29 -9.28
CA LEU A 39 9.73 4.07 -9.99
C LEU A 39 10.04 3.51 -11.38
N ILE A 40 10.01 2.19 -11.53
CA ILE A 40 10.15 1.56 -12.85
C ILE A 40 8.99 1.99 -13.75
N VAL A 41 7.76 1.92 -13.26
CA VAL A 41 6.56 2.35 -14.01
C VAL A 41 6.64 3.83 -14.37
N GLY A 42 7.13 4.66 -13.45
CA GLY A 42 7.29 6.10 -13.64
C GLY A 42 8.53 6.51 -14.41
N ASN A 43 9.38 5.56 -14.81
CA ASN A 43 10.67 5.82 -15.46
C ASN A 43 11.55 6.77 -14.63
N ALA A 44 11.62 6.53 -13.32
CA ALA A 44 12.31 7.39 -12.37
C ALA A 44 13.17 6.60 -11.37
N VAL A 45 13.79 5.52 -11.83
CA VAL A 45 14.57 4.59 -10.99
C VAL A 45 15.70 5.28 -10.23
N GLU A 46 16.24 6.36 -10.79
CA GLU A 46 17.30 7.16 -10.15
C GLU A 46 16.87 7.79 -8.83
N LEU A 47 15.56 7.87 -8.56
CA LEU A 47 15.03 8.42 -7.31
C LEU A 47 14.96 7.38 -6.18
N TYR A 48 15.31 6.12 -6.48
CA TYR A 48 15.17 5.05 -5.48
C TYR A 48 16.14 5.22 -4.31
N ALA A 49 15.61 5.04 -3.12
CA ALA A 49 16.38 4.80 -1.91
C ALA A 49 15.59 3.84 -1.01
N PRO A 50 16.27 2.95 -0.29
CA PRO A 50 15.60 2.17 0.76
C PRO A 50 14.97 3.13 1.77
N LEU A 51 13.84 2.75 2.38
CA LEU A 51 13.13 3.63 3.31
C LEU A 51 14.03 4.12 4.44
N GLU A 52 14.90 3.26 4.95
CA GLU A 52 15.80 3.62 6.03
C GLU A 52 16.72 4.80 5.67
N GLU A 53 17.04 4.98 4.40
CA GLU A 53 17.90 6.06 3.90
C GLU A 53 17.13 7.15 3.16
N ALA A 54 15.82 6.98 2.99
CA ALA A 54 15.00 7.92 2.24
C ALA A 54 14.87 9.26 2.97
N ILE A 55 14.97 10.36 2.19
CA ILE A 55 14.85 11.70 2.77
C ILE A 55 13.47 11.98 3.37
N TYR A 56 12.44 11.25 2.95
CA TYR A 56 11.06 11.38 3.45
C TYR A 56 10.73 10.41 4.58
N LYS A 57 11.72 9.69 5.12
CA LYS A 57 11.48 8.69 6.17
C LYS A 57 10.77 9.26 7.39
N GLU A 58 11.25 10.38 7.90
CA GLU A 58 10.67 11.01 9.09
C GLU A 58 9.25 11.50 8.84
N GLU A 59 9.00 12.07 7.67
CA GLU A 59 7.67 12.50 7.26
C GLU A 59 6.70 11.31 7.23
N LEU A 60 7.11 10.21 6.59
CA LEU A 60 6.28 9.01 6.49
C LEU A 60 5.89 8.50 7.88
N PHE A 61 6.84 8.36 8.79
CA PHE A 61 6.57 7.85 10.12
C PHE A 61 5.87 8.85 11.05
N SER A 62 5.77 10.12 10.65
CA SER A 62 4.95 11.11 11.35
C SER A 62 3.47 11.01 11.01
N GLU A 63 3.13 10.31 9.93
CA GLU A 63 1.75 10.16 9.46
C GLU A 63 1.02 9.04 10.22
N THR A 64 -0.31 8.98 10.03
CA THR A 64 -1.09 7.84 10.49
C THR A 64 -0.84 6.68 9.56
N ILE A 65 -0.44 5.53 10.12
CA ILE A 65 -0.09 4.35 9.33
C ILE A 65 -0.97 3.16 9.72
N TYR A 66 -1.58 2.54 8.72
CA TYR A 66 -2.22 1.24 8.85
C TYR A 66 -1.48 0.23 8.00
N VAL A 67 -1.37 -0.98 8.49
CA VAL A 67 -0.73 -2.09 7.78
C VAL A 67 -1.76 -3.15 7.40
N ALA A 68 -1.49 -3.84 6.31
CA ALA A 68 -2.22 -5.02 5.89
C ALA A 68 -1.40 -6.25 6.25
N GLU A 69 -2.01 -7.17 6.98
CA GLU A 69 -1.36 -8.38 7.47
C GLU A 69 -2.04 -9.61 6.89
N VAL A 70 -1.25 -10.52 6.39
CA VAL A 70 -1.70 -11.84 5.90
C VAL A 70 -0.83 -12.90 6.57
N ASN A 71 -1.45 -13.87 7.25
CA ASN A 71 -0.72 -14.91 7.98
C ASN A 71 0.36 -14.35 8.91
N SER A 72 0.01 -13.32 9.67
CA SER A 72 0.89 -12.63 10.62
C SER A 72 2.08 -11.92 9.96
N HIS A 73 2.04 -11.69 8.64
CA HIS A 73 3.09 -10.99 7.92
C HIS A 73 2.55 -9.71 7.29
N VAL A 74 3.28 -8.60 7.45
CA VAL A 74 2.89 -7.33 6.85
C VAL A 74 3.20 -7.37 5.35
N VAL A 75 2.17 -7.20 4.53
CA VAL A 75 2.25 -7.28 3.07
C VAL A 75 1.91 -5.96 2.37
N GLY A 76 1.45 -4.99 3.12
CA GLY A 76 1.12 -3.67 2.59
C GLY A 76 0.94 -2.65 3.70
N PHE A 77 0.95 -1.38 3.34
CA PHE A 77 0.65 -0.31 4.27
C PHE A 77 0.13 0.94 3.56
N ILE A 78 -0.51 1.80 4.34
CA ILE A 78 -0.92 3.13 3.91
C ILE A 78 -0.50 4.13 4.98
N ALA A 79 0.02 5.27 4.55
CA ALA A 79 0.40 6.37 5.42
C ALA A 79 -0.28 7.64 4.92
N PHE A 80 -0.95 8.35 5.81
CA PHE A 80 -1.76 9.50 5.43
C PHE A 80 -1.89 10.50 6.56
N ARG A 81 -2.27 11.71 6.20
CA ARG A 81 -2.74 12.76 7.11
C ARG A 81 -4.07 13.29 6.57
N LYS A 82 -4.71 14.19 7.29
CA LYS A 82 -6.09 14.60 6.98
C LYS A 82 -6.30 15.11 5.56
N ASN A 83 -5.31 15.77 4.97
CA ASN A 83 -5.42 16.41 3.66
C ASN A 83 -4.57 15.75 2.57
N GLU A 84 -3.87 14.66 2.90
CA GLU A 84 -2.98 14.02 1.94
C GLU A 84 -2.85 12.53 2.22
N LEU A 85 -2.98 11.75 1.16
CA LEU A 85 -2.64 10.34 1.17
C LEU A 85 -1.21 10.25 0.67
N GLY A 86 -0.25 10.09 1.60
CA GLY A 86 1.16 10.18 1.28
C GLY A 86 1.73 8.94 0.63
N TYR A 87 1.38 7.77 1.15
CA TYR A 87 1.99 6.51 0.69
C TYR A 87 0.98 5.39 0.78
N ILE A 88 0.94 4.55 -0.25
CA ILE A 88 0.21 3.30 -0.26
C ILE A 88 1.01 2.28 -1.07
N TYR A 89 1.40 1.20 -0.43
CA TYR A 89 2.24 0.18 -1.06
C TYR A 89 1.78 -1.22 -0.66
N VAL A 90 1.82 -2.14 -1.62
CA VAL A 90 1.51 -3.55 -1.42
C VAL A 90 2.58 -4.37 -2.15
N LEU A 91 3.08 -5.42 -1.51
CA LEU A 91 4.02 -6.34 -2.14
C LEU A 91 3.42 -6.87 -3.45
N LYS A 92 4.25 -6.98 -4.48
CA LYS A 92 3.82 -7.43 -5.81
C LYS A 92 3.06 -8.76 -5.76
N GLU A 93 3.55 -9.69 -4.96
CA GLU A 93 2.94 -11.01 -4.78
C GLU A 93 1.50 -10.93 -4.28
N TYR A 94 1.17 -9.88 -3.55
CA TYR A 94 -0.16 -9.67 -2.96
C TYR A 94 -1.02 -8.67 -3.70
N GLN A 95 -0.55 -8.14 -4.81
CA GLN A 95 -1.35 -7.24 -5.65
C GLN A 95 -2.43 -7.99 -6.43
N GLY A 96 -3.48 -7.27 -6.82
CA GLY A 96 -4.59 -7.89 -7.53
C GLY A 96 -5.57 -8.65 -6.66
N LYS A 97 -5.43 -8.56 -5.33
CA LYS A 97 -6.30 -9.24 -4.34
C LYS A 97 -7.17 -8.27 -3.55
N GLY A 98 -7.17 -7.00 -3.92
CA GLY A 98 -7.99 -5.98 -3.27
C GLY A 98 -7.40 -5.38 -2.00
N ILE A 99 -6.15 -5.68 -1.65
CA ILE A 99 -5.52 -5.20 -0.43
C ILE A 99 -5.33 -3.68 -0.47
N GLY A 100 -4.85 -3.14 -1.60
CA GLY A 100 -4.72 -1.69 -1.78
C GLY A 100 -6.05 -0.97 -1.58
N GLY A 101 -7.12 -1.52 -2.13
CA GLY A 101 -8.47 -0.99 -1.93
C GLY A 101 -8.92 -1.00 -0.48
N LYS A 102 -8.63 -2.07 0.26
CA LYS A 102 -8.97 -2.17 1.69
C LYS A 102 -8.19 -1.16 2.53
N LEU A 103 -6.91 -0.97 2.23
CA LEU A 103 -6.11 0.06 2.89
C LEU A 103 -6.68 1.45 2.63
N LEU A 104 -7.02 1.72 1.37
CA LEU A 104 -7.59 3.01 0.98
C LEU A 104 -8.93 3.25 1.66
N ASP A 105 -9.80 2.25 1.69
CA ASP A 105 -11.10 2.33 2.36
C ASP A 105 -10.96 2.61 3.86
N THR A 106 -9.88 2.12 4.48
CA THR A 106 -9.57 2.39 5.88
C THR A 106 -9.20 3.86 6.11
N ALA A 107 -8.44 4.45 5.20
CA ALA A 107 -7.98 5.84 5.33
C ALA A 107 -9.06 6.87 5.00
N ILE A 108 -9.89 6.62 4.01
CA ILE A 108 -10.88 7.59 3.49
C ILE A 108 -11.72 8.26 4.57
N PRO A 109 -12.27 7.53 5.58
CA PRO A 109 -13.09 8.18 6.62
C PRO A 109 -12.35 9.24 7.43
N TYR A 110 -11.02 9.20 7.45
CA TYR A 110 -10.19 10.15 8.20
C TYR A 110 -9.71 11.32 7.34
N LEU A 111 -9.92 11.26 6.03
CA LEU A 111 -9.48 12.30 5.11
C LEU A 111 -10.48 13.44 5.09
N LYS A 112 -9.96 14.67 4.92
CA LYS A 112 -10.81 15.81 4.61
C LYS A 112 -11.41 15.65 3.22
N ARG A 113 -12.54 16.30 2.96
CA ARG A 113 -13.19 16.29 1.65
C ARG A 113 -12.25 16.68 0.51
N ARG A 114 -11.33 17.63 0.75
CA ARG A 114 -10.26 18.01 -0.18
C ARG A 114 -8.95 17.41 0.31
N ALA A 115 -8.67 16.20 -0.11
CA ALA A 115 -7.42 15.53 0.16
C ALA A 115 -6.75 15.23 -1.17
N PHE A 116 -5.43 15.22 -1.17
CA PHE A 116 -4.61 15.06 -2.37
C PHE A 116 -3.75 13.81 -2.27
N LEU A 117 -3.41 13.26 -3.42
CA LEU A 117 -2.37 12.24 -3.57
C LEU A 117 -1.62 12.52 -4.87
N GLU A 118 -0.40 12.01 -4.94
CA GLU A 118 0.40 12.07 -6.15
C GLU A 118 0.55 10.69 -6.77
N VAL A 119 0.48 10.61 -8.08
CA VAL A 119 0.64 9.36 -8.81
C VAL A 119 1.31 9.66 -10.14
N PHE A 120 2.23 8.78 -10.58
CA PHE A 120 2.83 8.92 -11.91
C PHE A 120 1.76 8.81 -13.00
N PRO A 121 1.78 9.70 -14.00
CA PRO A 121 0.77 9.67 -15.08
C PRO A 121 0.67 8.30 -15.78
N THR A 122 1.76 7.56 -15.83
CA THR A 122 1.84 6.25 -16.47
C THR A 122 1.31 5.10 -15.60
N ASN A 123 1.03 5.38 -14.33
CA ASN A 123 0.52 4.36 -13.41
C ASN A 123 -0.99 4.21 -13.53
N ILE A 124 -1.42 3.61 -14.63
CA ILE A 124 -2.84 3.43 -14.95
C ILE A 124 -3.57 2.59 -13.89
N ARG A 125 -2.92 1.55 -13.38
CA ARG A 125 -3.50 0.67 -12.37
C ARG A 125 -3.86 1.43 -11.10
N ALA A 126 -2.95 2.25 -10.60
CA ALA A 126 -3.19 3.08 -9.41
C ALA A 126 -4.31 4.08 -9.67
N LYS A 127 -4.32 4.72 -10.83
CA LYS A 127 -5.37 5.68 -11.20
C LYS A 127 -6.75 5.04 -11.18
N VAL A 128 -6.90 3.81 -11.66
CA VAL A 128 -8.16 3.08 -11.64
C VAL A 128 -8.63 2.86 -10.22
N VAL A 129 -7.75 2.44 -9.32
CA VAL A 129 -8.09 2.21 -7.91
C VAL A 129 -8.56 3.50 -7.25
N TYR A 130 -7.84 4.60 -7.46
CA TYR A 130 -8.20 5.89 -6.87
C TYR A 130 -9.51 6.44 -7.42
N SER A 131 -9.69 6.40 -8.73
CA SER A 131 -10.93 6.90 -9.35
C SER A 131 -12.16 6.10 -8.93
N SER A 132 -12.00 4.80 -8.69
CA SER A 132 -13.09 3.95 -8.21
C SER A 132 -13.58 4.33 -6.80
N ARG A 133 -12.76 5.07 -6.04
CA ARG A 133 -13.11 5.57 -4.71
C ARG A 133 -13.44 7.07 -4.70
N GLY A 134 -13.64 7.67 -5.86
CA GLY A 134 -14.10 9.04 -5.97
C GLY A 134 -12.98 10.09 -6.04
N PHE A 135 -11.72 9.68 -6.15
CA PHE A 135 -10.64 10.62 -6.43
C PHE A 135 -10.75 11.08 -7.87
N VAL A 136 -10.59 12.38 -8.08
CA VAL A 136 -10.70 13.00 -9.40
C VAL A 136 -9.34 13.54 -9.80
N GLU A 137 -8.91 13.20 -11.02
CA GLU A 137 -7.66 13.70 -11.55
C GLU A 137 -7.76 15.21 -11.78
N GLU A 138 -6.79 15.95 -11.21
CA GLU A 138 -6.72 17.39 -11.33
C GLU A 138 -5.74 17.74 -12.45
N THR A 139 -6.20 18.58 -13.38
CA THR A 139 -5.41 19.02 -14.52
C THR A 139 -4.91 20.45 -14.33
#